data_52aae2dc15900eeb9de006d675065479
#
_entry.id   52aae2dc15900eeb9de006d675065479
#
_cell.length_a   1.000
_cell.length_b   1.000
_cell.length_c   1.000
_cell.angle_alpha   90.00
_cell.angle_beta   90.00
_cell.angle_gamma   90.00
#
_symmetry.space_group_name_H-M   'P 1'
#
loop_
_entity.id
_entity.type
_entity.pdbx_description
1 polymer ?
#
loop_
_entity_poly.entity_id
_entity_poly.type
_entity_poly.pdbx_seq_one_letter_code
_entity_poly.pdbx_strand_id
1 'polypeptide(L)'
;MTEPPAPVGIYEPFTCSGDLVFVSAISSARDGDMITGKVGRDLSLDDGREAARRAADNLLALLETAGKVEAVLLLRGQVNAADDFAAVHQVIDAASERIIARLGDKGRHARTAMGCATLPNNNAVTLEAIARVAP
;
A
#
# COMPACT_ATOMS: atom_id res chain seq x y z
N MET A 1 -1.34 -14.40 9.49
CA MET A 1 -0.96 -13.22 8.70
C MET A 1 0.54 -13.05 8.78
N THR A 2 1.19 -12.83 7.65
CA THR A 2 2.64 -12.61 7.62
C THR A 2 2.98 -11.26 8.27
N GLU A 3 4.20 -11.18 8.80
CA GLU A 3 4.68 -9.90 9.31
C GLU A 3 4.86 -8.90 8.18
N PRO A 4 4.59 -7.60 8.41
CA PRO A 4 4.88 -6.60 7.41
C PRO A 4 6.37 -6.50 7.16
N PRO A 5 6.80 -6.13 5.95
CA PRO A 5 8.21 -5.98 5.65
C PRO A 5 8.85 -4.86 6.46
N ALA A 6 10.12 -5.03 6.82
CA ALA A 6 10.90 -3.99 7.48
C ALA A 6 11.17 -2.83 6.50
N PRO A 7 11.39 -1.61 7.02
CA PRO A 7 11.78 -0.47 6.18
C PRO A 7 13.08 -0.76 5.43
N VAL A 8 13.15 -0.31 4.17
CA VAL A 8 14.32 -0.50 3.31
C VAL A 8 15.30 0.68 3.38
N GLY A 9 15.08 1.62 4.27
CA GLY A 9 15.90 2.82 4.42
C GLY A 9 15.94 3.30 5.85
N ILE A 10 16.47 4.51 6.02
CA ILE A 10 16.62 5.14 7.35
C ILE A 10 15.34 5.90 7.67
N TYR A 11 14.31 5.16 8.09
CA TYR A 11 13.01 5.71 8.50
C TYR A 11 12.25 4.68 9.32
N GLU A 12 11.22 5.15 10.01
CA GLU A 12 10.35 4.28 10.80
C GLU A 12 9.23 3.72 9.93
N PRO A 13 8.73 2.51 10.21
CA PRO A 13 7.59 1.97 9.46
C PRO A 13 6.35 2.84 9.60
N PHE A 14 6.16 3.44 10.76
CA PHE A 14 5.11 4.44 10.98
C PHE A 14 5.50 5.35 12.14
N THR A 15 4.87 6.52 12.18
CA THR A 15 4.97 7.45 13.32
C THR A 15 3.57 7.81 13.76
N CYS A 16 3.42 8.25 15.02
CA CYS A 16 2.13 8.58 15.59
C CYS A 16 2.10 10.02 16.10
N SER A 17 0.93 10.63 16.02
CA SER A 17 0.63 11.89 16.68
C SER A 17 -0.77 11.77 17.25
N GLY A 18 -0.89 11.66 18.59
CA GLY A 18 -2.16 11.34 19.23
C GLY A 18 -2.65 9.97 18.75
N ASP A 19 -3.87 9.91 18.23
CA ASP A 19 -4.46 8.70 17.68
C ASP A 19 -4.22 8.55 16.16
N LEU A 20 -3.47 9.47 15.54
CA LEU A 20 -3.14 9.40 14.13
C LEU A 20 -1.85 8.62 13.91
N VAL A 21 -1.88 7.74 12.92
CA VAL A 21 -0.74 6.94 12.49
C VAL A 21 -0.41 7.31 11.04
N PHE A 22 0.85 7.66 10.82
CA PHE A 22 1.37 8.01 9.50
C PHE A 22 2.26 6.86 9.05
N VAL A 23 1.81 6.12 8.04
CA VAL A 23 2.49 4.91 7.59
C VAL A 23 3.40 5.25 6.42
N SER A 24 4.67 4.85 6.54
CA SER A 24 5.65 4.96 5.44
C SER A 24 5.25 4.06 4.28
N ALA A 25 5.74 4.37 3.09
CA ALA A 25 5.47 3.56 1.90
C ALA A 25 5.82 2.10 2.14
N ILE A 26 4.88 1.21 1.87
CA ILE A 26 5.00 -0.23 2.08
C ILE A 26 4.73 -0.96 0.78
N SER A 27 5.50 -2.01 0.51
CA SER A 27 5.47 -2.74 -0.74
C SER A 27 4.68 -4.05 -0.64
N SER A 28 4.69 -4.81 -1.74
CA SER A 28 4.10 -6.15 -1.80
C SER A 28 4.99 -7.25 -1.20
N ALA A 29 6.11 -6.90 -0.58
CA ALA A 29 7.08 -7.88 -0.09
C ALA A 29 6.46 -8.86 0.90
N ARG A 30 6.69 -10.16 0.69
CA ARG A 30 6.16 -11.23 1.54
C ARG A 30 7.12 -12.40 1.51
N ASP A 31 7.69 -12.77 2.67
CA ASP A 31 8.58 -13.93 2.81
C ASP A 31 9.73 -13.92 1.81
N GLY A 32 10.33 -12.75 1.58
CA GLY A 32 11.43 -12.59 0.64
C GLY A 32 11.01 -12.48 -0.82
N ASP A 33 9.72 -12.63 -1.11
CA ASP A 33 9.16 -12.47 -2.44
C ASP A 33 8.51 -11.10 -2.60
N MET A 34 8.71 -10.48 -3.76
CA MET A 34 8.20 -9.15 -4.05
C MET A 34 7.86 -9.06 -5.53
N ILE A 35 6.71 -8.50 -5.85
CA ILE A 35 6.33 -8.30 -7.25
C ILE A 35 7.04 -7.05 -7.75
N THR A 36 7.90 -7.23 -8.75
CA THR A 36 8.74 -6.16 -9.31
C THR A 36 8.47 -5.97 -10.80
N GLY A 37 8.73 -4.78 -11.29
CA GLY A 37 8.59 -4.45 -12.69
C GLY A 37 7.61 -3.32 -12.93
N LYS A 38 7.56 -2.87 -14.19
CA LYS A 38 6.63 -1.83 -14.62
C LYS A 38 5.31 -2.42 -15.07
N VAL A 39 4.23 -1.94 -14.48
CA VAL A 39 2.89 -2.31 -14.90
C VAL A 39 2.62 -1.67 -16.26
N GLY A 40 2.13 -2.48 -17.19
CA GLY A 40 1.92 -2.06 -18.59
C GLY A 40 3.08 -2.40 -19.51
N ARG A 41 4.19 -2.91 -18.98
CA ARG A 41 5.32 -3.38 -19.76
C ARG A 41 5.76 -4.78 -19.32
N ASP A 42 6.37 -4.86 -18.11
CA ASP A 42 6.87 -6.13 -17.55
C ASP A 42 5.74 -6.93 -16.91
N LEU A 43 4.74 -6.23 -16.40
CA LEU A 43 3.61 -6.78 -15.66
C LEU A 43 2.30 -6.37 -16.32
N SER A 44 1.30 -7.25 -16.21
CA SER A 44 -0.05 -6.94 -16.63
C SER A 44 -0.78 -6.09 -15.59
N LEU A 45 -1.96 -5.57 -15.95
CA LEU A 45 -2.85 -4.91 -15.00
C LEU A 45 -3.17 -5.84 -13.81
N ASP A 46 -3.46 -7.11 -14.09
CA ASP A 46 -3.78 -8.09 -13.03
C ASP A 46 -2.59 -8.33 -12.10
N ASP A 47 -1.37 -8.39 -12.62
CA ASP A 47 -0.16 -8.49 -11.80
C ASP A 47 -0.02 -7.28 -10.88
N GLY A 48 -0.28 -6.09 -11.41
CA GLY A 48 -0.25 -4.86 -10.64
C GLY A 48 -1.31 -4.85 -9.54
N ARG A 49 -2.51 -5.31 -9.85
CA ARG A 49 -3.59 -5.43 -8.87
C ARG A 49 -3.24 -6.41 -7.75
N GLU A 50 -2.59 -7.52 -8.08
CA GLU A 50 -2.12 -8.46 -7.07
C GLU A 50 -1.05 -7.84 -6.17
N ALA A 51 -0.12 -7.08 -6.74
CA ALA A 51 0.87 -6.33 -5.96
C ALA A 51 0.18 -5.35 -4.99
N ALA A 52 -0.84 -4.66 -5.47
CA ALA A 52 -1.61 -3.72 -4.64
C ALA A 52 -2.33 -4.43 -3.49
N ARG A 53 -2.92 -5.61 -3.73
CA ARG A 53 -3.57 -6.40 -2.68
C ARG A 53 -2.57 -6.82 -1.60
N ARG A 54 -1.39 -7.31 -2.00
CA ARG A 54 -0.35 -7.70 -1.04
C ARG A 54 0.15 -6.52 -0.24
N ALA A 55 0.35 -5.37 -0.89
CA ALA A 55 0.74 -4.15 -0.20
C ALA A 55 -0.33 -3.72 0.81
N ALA A 56 -1.62 -3.85 0.46
CA ALA A 56 -2.73 -3.56 1.37
C ALA A 56 -2.74 -4.52 2.57
N ASP A 57 -2.48 -5.81 2.35
CA ASP A 57 -2.37 -6.78 3.46
C ASP A 57 -1.23 -6.38 4.40
N ASN A 58 -0.08 -5.97 3.85
CA ASN A 58 1.07 -5.51 4.63
C ASN A 58 0.74 -4.23 5.42
N LEU A 59 0.04 -3.30 4.78
CA LEU A 59 -0.40 -2.06 5.43
C LEU A 59 -1.32 -2.36 6.63
N LEU A 60 -2.29 -3.24 6.43
CA LEU A 60 -3.21 -3.62 7.50
C LEU A 60 -2.49 -4.34 8.65
N ALA A 61 -1.56 -5.23 8.33
CA ALA A 61 -0.75 -5.90 9.34
C ALA A 61 0.07 -4.90 10.15
N LEU A 62 0.64 -3.90 9.48
CA LEU A 62 1.43 -2.86 10.15
C LEU A 62 0.55 -1.99 11.06
N LEU A 63 -0.62 -1.59 10.59
CA LEU A 63 -1.56 -0.79 11.40
C LEU A 63 -1.99 -1.53 12.67
N GLU A 64 -2.17 -2.86 12.59
CA GLU A 64 -2.52 -3.68 13.75
C GLU A 64 -1.44 -3.62 14.83
N THR A 65 -0.18 -3.41 14.46
CA THR A 65 0.91 -3.26 15.45
C THR A 65 0.82 -1.93 16.19
N ALA A 66 0.16 -0.93 15.62
CA ALA A 66 0.00 0.40 16.23
C ALA A 66 -1.22 0.47 17.15
N GLY A 67 -2.22 -0.37 16.94
CA GLY A 67 -3.44 -0.38 17.74
C GLY A 67 -4.63 -0.89 16.94
N LYS A 68 -5.82 -0.72 17.50
CA LYS A 68 -7.06 -1.09 16.82
C LYS A 68 -7.43 -0.01 15.79
N VAL A 69 -7.55 -0.40 14.55
CA VAL A 69 -7.89 0.55 13.47
C VAL A 69 -9.32 1.03 13.64
N GLU A 70 -9.48 2.35 13.72
CA GLU A 70 -10.79 3.00 13.80
C GLU A 70 -11.21 3.63 12.48
N ALA A 71 -10.23 4.08 11.69
CA ALA A 71 -10.50 4.62 10.35
C ALA A 71 -9.21 4.66 9.54
N VAL A 72 -9.31 4.34 8.27
CA VAL A 72 -8.28 4.69 7.29
C VAL A 72 -8.72 6.03 6.68
N LEU A 73 -7.91 7.07 6.84
CA LEU A 73 -8.29 8.42 6.47
C LEU A 73 -7.83 8.78 5.06
N LEU A 74 -6.60 8.38 4.73
CA LEU A 74 -6.00 8.68 3.42
C LEU A 74 -5.15 7.50 2.99
N LEU A 75 -5.30 7.11 1.73
CA LEU A 75 -4.44 6.13 1.07
C LEU A 75 -3.78 6.80 -0.13
N ARG A 76 -2.46 6.69 -0.23
CA ARG A 76 -1.73 7.09 -1.43
C ARG A 76 -1.08 5.86 -2.01
N GLY A 77 -1.39 5.59 -3.29
CA GLY A 77 -0.82 4.47 -4.00
C GLY A 77 0.11 4.95 -5.11
N GLN A 78 1.30 4.38 -5.17
CA GLN A 78 2.27 4.64 -6.23
C GLN A 78 2.43 3.37 -7.05
N VAL A 79 2.31 3.50 -8.36
CA VAL A 79 2.46 2.39 -9.30
C VAL A 79 3.68 2.66 -10.17
N ASN A 80 4.61 1.71 -10.20
CA ASN A 80 5.71 1.71 -11.14
C ASN A 80 5.10 1.41 -12.51
N ALA A 81 4.98 2.44 -13.35
CA ALA A 81 4.16 2.37 -14.56
C ALA A 81 4.98 2.60 -15.81
N ALA A 82 4.65 1.87 -16.87
CA ALA A 82 5.14 2.19 -18.20
C ALA A 82 4.64 3.58 -18.61
N ASP A 83 5.38 4.26 -19.48
CA ASP A 83 5.11 5.66 -19.85
C ASP A 83 3.69 5.88 -20.38
N ASP A 84 3.13 4.89 -21.05
CA ASP A 84 1.81 4.95 -21.66
C ASP A 84 0.72 4.24 -20.85
N PHE A 85 1.05 3.76 -19.66
CA PHE A 85 0.08 3.08 -18.80
C PHE A 85 -0.73 4.10 -17.99
N ALA A 86 -1.98 4.26 -18.33
CA ALA A 86 -2.85 5.28 -17.70
C ALA A 86 -3.81 4.71 -16.64
N ALA A 87 -3.87 3.39 -16.47
CA ALA A 87 -4.84 2.75 -15.58
C ALA A 87 -4.31 2.55 -14.15
N VAL A 88 -3.46 3.46 -13.66
CA VAL A 88 -2.88 3.37 -12.31
C VAL A 88 -3.96 3.34 -11.22
N HIS A 89 -5.06 4.06 -11.43
CA HIS A 89 -6.19 4.08 -10.50
C HIS A 89 -6.83 2.68 -10.35
N GLN A 90 -6.90 1.90 -11.44
CA GLN A 90 -7.45 0.54 -11.38
C GLN A 90 -6.53 -0.41 -10.61
N VAL A 91 -5.22 -0.19 -10.67
CA VAL A 91 -4.27 -0.96 -9.87
C VAL A 91 -4.54 -0.69 -8.38
N ILE A 92 -4.63 0.56 -7.99
CA ILE A 92 -4.83 0.93 -6.58
C ILE A 92 -6.25 0.61 -6.11
N ASP A 93 -7.23 0.53 -7.00
CA ASP A 93 -8.58 0.04 -6.64
C ASP A 93 -8.51 -1.32 -5.95
N ALA A 94 -7.60 -2.21 -6.37
CA ALA A 94 -7.44 -3.51 -5.74
C ALA A 94 -7.02 -3.39 -4.27
N ALA A 95 -6.17 -2.42 -3.93
CA ALA A 95 -5.80 -2.13 -2.55
C ALA A 95 -7.00 -1.58 -1.76
N SER A 96 -7.73 -0.63 -2.35
CA SER A 96 -8.91 -0.04 -1.71
C SER A 96 -9.97 -1.10 -1.44
N GLU A 97 -10.23 -1.97 -2.41
CA GLU A 97 -11.18 -3.08 -2.25
C GLU A 97 -10.77 -4.01 -1.10
N ARG A 98 -9.48 -4.35 -0.99
CA ARG A 98 -8.98 -5.21 0.08
C ARG A 98 -9.13 -4.56 1.45
N ILE A 99 -8.82 -3.27 1.56
CA ILE A 99 -8.93 -2.52 2.81
C ILE A 99 -10.40 -2.46 3.26
N ILE A 100 -11.30 -2.13 2.34
CA ILE A 100 -12.74 -2.05 2.65
C ILE A 100 -13.30 -3.43 2.99
N ALA A 101 -12.89 -4.48 2.27
CA ALA A 101 -13.33 -5.84 2.56
C ALA A 101 -12.93 -6.28 3.98
N ARG A 102 -11.76 -5.84 4.45
CA ARG A 102 -11.25 -6.21 5.77
C ARG A 102 -11.83 -5.36 6.91
N LEU A 103 -12.07 -4.08 6.67
CA LEU A 103 -12.44 -3.12 7.72
C LEU A 103 -13.87 -2.61 7.61
N GLY A 104 -14.58 -2.87 6.53
CA GLY A 104 -15.91 -2.30 6.31
C GLY A 104 -15.84 -0.79 6.15
N ASP A 105 -16.79 -0.08 6.72
CA ASP A 105 -16.85 1.39 6.63
C ASP A 105 -15.63 2.08 7.20
N LYS A 106 -14.95 1.48 8.17
CA LYS A 106 -13.70 2.02 8.74
C LYS A 106 -12.56 2.03 7.72
N GLY A 107 -12.67 1.23 6.67
CA GLY A 107 -11.69 1.18 5.59
C GLY A 107 -11.93 2.19 4.47
N ARG A 108 -13.06 2.90 4.46
CA ARG A 108 -13.34 3.90 3.43
C ARG A 108 -12.48 5.13 3.65
N HIS A 109 -11.78 5.56 2.61
CA HIS A 109 -10.70 6.53 2.72
C HIS A 109 -10.70 7.51 1.55
N ALA A 110 -10.10 8.68 1.76
CA ALA A 110 -9.69 9.57 0.67
C ALA A 110 -8.47 8.96 -0.02
N ARG A 111 -8.25 9.23 -1.30
CA ARG A 111 -7.22 8.51 -2.05
C ARG A 111 -6.57 9.35 -3.15
N THR A 112 -5.26 9.11 -3.33
CA THR A 112 -4.51 9.51 -4.52
C THR A 112 -3.85 8.25 -5.10
N ALA A 113 -3.91 8.09 -6.42
CA ALA A 113 -3.18 7.06 -7.13
C ALA A 113 -2.29 7.74 -8.16
N MET A 114 -0.98 7.39 -8.17
CA MET A 114 0.01 8.02 -9.05
C MET A 114 0.82 6.98 -9.78
N GLY A 115 1.12 7.26 -11.04
CA GLY A 115 2.15 6.55 -11.78
C GLY A 115 3.51 7.16 -11.51
N CYS A 116 4.51 6.32 -11.32
CA CYS A 116 5.90 6.73 -11.10
C CYS A 116 6.79 6.11 -12.15
N ALA A 117 7.80 6.86 -12.59
CA ALA A 117 8.79 6.35 -13.54
C ALA A 117 9.63 5.23 -12.91
N THR A 118 9.94 5.34 -11.63
CA THR A 118 10.66 4.32 -10.88
C THR A 118 10.15 4.25 -9.45
N LEU A 119 10.26 3.07 -8.85
CA LEU A 119 10.07 2.89 -7.41
C LEU A 119 11.30 2.16 -6.86
N PRO A 120 11.61 2.35 -5.57
CA PRO A 120 12.75 1.67 -4.95
C PRO A 120 12.72 0.16 -5.16
N ASN A 121 13.86 -0.44 -5.48
CA ASN A 121 14.02 -1.87 -5.72
C ASN A 121 13.11 -2.40 -6.84
N ASN A 122 12.73 -1.53 -7.77
CA ASN A 122 11.84 -1.87 -8.88
C ASN A 122 10.48 -2.43 -8.43
N ASN A 123 10.02 -2.04 -7.24
CA ASN A 123 8.70 -2.42 -6.75
C ASN A 123 7.63 -2.06 -7.76
N ALA A 124 6.64 -2.92 -7.91
CA ALA A 124 5.48 -2.64 -8.77
C ALA A 124 4.54 -1.62 -8.14
N VAL A 125 4.31 -1.72 -6.83
CA VAL A 125 3.36 -0.89 -6.10
C VAL A 125 3.88 -0.61 -4.69
N THR A 126 3.71 0.62 -4.23
CA THR A 126 3.84 0.97 -2.83
C THR A 126 2.61 1.73 -2.36
N LEU A 127 2.28 1.59 -1.09
CA LEU A 127 1.16 2.29 -0.46
C LEU A 127 1.65 3.04 0.77
N GLU A 128 1.14 4.24 0.97
CA GLU A 128 1.29 4.96 2.24
C GLU A 128 -0.09 5.37 2.73
N ALA A 129 -0.24 5.61 4.01
CA ALA A 129 -1.56 5.89 4.57
C ALA A 129 -1.48 6.75 5.82
N ILE A 130 -2.59 7.42 6.10
CA ILE A 130 -2.86 8.04 7.38
C ILE A 130 -4.12 7.35 7.93
N ALA A 131 -4.01 6.87 9.17
CA ALA A 131 -5.11 6.16 9.81
C ALA A 131 -5.28 6.67 11.24
N ARG A 132 -6.46 6.41 11.80
CA ARG A 132 -6.73 6.63 13.23
C ARG A 132 -6.84 5.29 13.91
N VAL A 133 -6.15 5.13 15.03
CA VAL A 133 -6.17 3.90 15.81
C VAL A 133 -6.48 4.19 17.26
N ALA A 134 -7.13 3.25 17.93
CA ALA A 134 -7.30 3.27 19.37
C ALA A 134 -6.13 2.53 20.02
N PRO A 135 -5.66 2.97 21.20
CA PRO A 135 -4.61 2.27 21.91
C PRO A 135 -5.05 0.88 22.38
#